data_b0bbc5608bac177217d4c54a165c4e80
#
_entry.id   b0bbc5608bac177217d4c54a165c4e80
#
_cell.length_a   1.000
_cell.length_b   1.000
_cell.length_c   1.000
_cell.angle_alpha   90.00
_cell.angle_beta   90.00
_cell.angle_gamma   90.00
#
_symmetry.space_group_name_H-M   'P 1'
#
loop_
_entity.id
_entity.type
_entity.pdbx_description
1 polymer ?
#
loop_
_entity_poly.entity_id
_entity_poly.type
_entity_poly.pdbx_seq_one_letter_code
_entity_poly.pdbx_strand_id
1 'polypeptide(L)'
;MDDGATKIGVESTVINLSTDQPAVLRPGKITPGQIEDVLGVAVDSEIRHVDADEAPKAPGMKYRHYAPDKDVYMVAPEDWTQAIIWAQGQLEPVGLMLTNDLIIQHQLAGMDFVWSLGDNGDTAAAKLFAGLRYFDDRKDVRTVLVAAMPSTPENSAYNNRLGKSSGGHWVTELLAD
;
A
#
# COMPACT_ATOMS: atom_id res chain seq x y z
N MET A 1 0.49 10.26 -26.17
CA MET A 1 1.58 9.28 -26.22
C MET A 1 1.47 8.44 -24.97
N ASP A 2 1.34 7.13 -25.10
CA ASP A 2 1.35 6.17 -24.00
C ASP A 2 2.64 5.37 -24.14
N ASP A 3 3.53 5.46 -23.12
CA ASP A 3 4.82 4.78 -23.09
C ASP A 3 4.75 3.41 -22.38
N GLY A 4 3.54 2.92 -22.14
CA GLY A 4 3.26 1.65 -21.48
C GLY A 4 3.35 1.69 -19.95
N ALA A 5 3.34 0.51 -19.33
CA ALA A 5 3.36 0.37 -17.87
C ALA A 5 4.69 0.85 -17.27
N THR A 6 4.61 1.68 -16.26
CA THR A 6 5.79 2.16 -15.53
C THR A 6 6.46 1.02 -14.75
N LYS A 7 7.80 0.96 -14.78
CA LYS A 7 8.56 -0.02 -13.98
C LYS A 7 8.51 0.24 -12.48
N ILE A 8 8.30 1.51 -12.09
CA ILE A 8 8.21 1.98 -10.72
C ILE A 8 6.75 2.32 -10.46
N GLY A 9 6.06 1.53 -9.65
CA GLY A 9 4.62 1.65 -9.40
C GLY A 9 4.23 2.71 -8.38
N VAL A 10 5.18 3.56 -7.95
CA VAL A 10 4.95 4.65 -7.00
C VAL A 10 5.50 5.96 -7.54
N GLU A 11 4.97 7.08 -7.06
CA GLU A 11 5.46 8.40 -7.42
C GLU A 11 6.87 8.64 -6.85
N SER A 12 7.54 9.65 -7.37
CA SER A 12 8.88 10.07 -6.92
C SER A 12 8.91 10.42 -5.43
N THR A 13 10.03 10.15 -4.78
CA THR A 13 10.33 10.69 -3.45
C THR A 13 10.37 12.22 -3.52
N VAL A 14 9.71 12.88 -2.56
CA VAL A 14 9.76 14.34 -2.41
C VAL A 14 10.47 14.64 -1.11
N ILE A 15 11.49 15.47 -1.22
CA ILE A 15 12.36 15.87 -0.10
C ILE A 15 12.30 17.39 0.10
N ASN A 16 12.27 17.83 1.34
CA ASN A 16 12.44 19.22 1.74
C ASN A 16 13.90 19.45 2.14
N LEU A 17 14.55 20.39 1.47
CA LEU A 17 15.92 20.84 1.74
C LEU A 17 15.98 22.28 2.24
N SER A 18 14.84 22.90 2.55
CA SER A 18 14.79 24.31 2.96
C SER A 18 14.99 24.53 4.47
N THR A 19 15.20 23.45 5.21
CA THR A 19 15.46 23.47 6.66
C THR A 19 16.84 22.89 6.95
N ASP A 20 17.38 23.16 8.14
CA ASP A 20 18.71 22.67 8.54
C ASP A 20 18.78 21.13 8.54
N GLN A 21 17.67 20.46 8.79
CA GLN A 21 17.53 19.01 8.66
C GLN A 21 16.65 18.69 7.45
N PRO A 22 17.20 18.00 6.43
CA PRO A 22 16.40 17.49 5.31
C PRO A 22 15.30 16.56 5.76
N ALA A 23 14.12 16.61 5.12
CA ALA A 23 12.99 15.78 5.49
C ALA A 23 12.31 15.17 4.25
N VAL A 24 11.92 13.89 4.33
CA VAL A 24 11.11 13.22 3.30
C VAL A 24 9.65 13.60 3.51
N LEU A 25 9.07 14.33 2.55
CA LEU A 25 7.66 14.73 2.55
C LEU A 25 6.74 13.66 1.97
N ARG A 26 7.26 12.89 1.01
CA ARG A 26 6.53 11.78 0.37
C ARG A 26 7.52 10.65 0.05
N PRO A 27 7.32 9.45 0.58
CA PRO A 27 8.17 8.32 0.26
C PRO A 27 7.93 7.87 -1.20
N GLY A 28 9.01 7.50 -1.87
CA GLY A 28 9.04 6.94 -3.21
C GLY A 28 10.11 5.85 -3.32
N LYS A 29 10.59 5.57 -4.52
CA LYS A 29 11.63 4.53 -4.75
C LYS A 29 12.96 4.85 -4.09
N ILE A 30 13.35 6.14 -4.03
CA ILE A 30 14.59 6.56 -3.36
C ILE A 30 14.34 6.59 -1.86
N THR A 31 15.09 5.79 -1.10
CA THR A 31 14.95 5.67 0.35
C THR A 31 15.65 6.82 1.09
N PRO A 32 15.25 7.12 2.35
CA PRO A 32 15.96 8.10 3.18
C PRO A 32 17.45 7.80 3.31
N GLY A 33 17.84 6.53 3.53
CA GLY A 33 19.25 6.14 3.63
C GLY A 33 20.06 6.45 2.37
N GLN A 34 19.49 6.23 1.17
CA GLN A 34 20.16 6.60 -0.09
C GLN A 34 20.34 8.13 -0.23
N ILE A 35 19.43 8.90 0.36
CA ILE A 35 19.54 10.37 0.37
C ILE A 35 20.62 10.80 1.36
N GLU A 36 20.67 10.17 2.56
CA GLU A 36 21.70 10.41 3.57
C GLU A 36 23.09 10.12 3.05
N ASP A 37 23.27 9.03 2.30
CA ASP A 37 24.55 8.66 1.67
C ASP A 37 25.07 9.75 0.72
N VAL A 38 24.16 10.45 0.05
CA VAL A 38 24.53 11.54 -0.89
C VAL A 38 24.73 12.87 -0.17
N LEU A 39 23.89 13.18 0.83
CA LEU A 39 23.94 14.48 1.52
C LEU A 39 24.97 14.51 2.66
N GLY A 40 25.36 13.36 3.20
CA GLY A 40 26.25 13.25 4.36
C GLY A 40 25.64 13.73 5.68
N VAL A 41 24.32 13.88 5.75
CA VAL A 41 23.56 14.30 6.92
C VAL A 41 22.30 13.44 7.09
N ALA A 42 21.84 13.28 8.33
CA ALA A 42 20.63 12.53 8.61
C ALA A 42 19.38 13.20 8.00
N VAL A 43 18.47 12.38 7.50
CA VAL A 43 17.22 12.80 6.88
C VAL A 43 16.04 12.42 7.77
N ASP A 44 15.19 13.38 8.10
CA ASP A 44 13.94 13.10 8.80
C ASP A 44 13.00 12.30 7.87
N SER A 45 12.71 11.08 8.25
CA SER A 45 11.83 10.16 7.52
C SER A 45 10.48 9.94 8.18
N GLU A 46 10.18 10.65 9.28
CA GLU A 46 8.87 10.58 9.90
C GLU A 46 7.82 11.13 8.94
N ILE A 47 6.94 10.25 8.46
CA ILE A 47 5.81 10.63 7.61
C ILE A 47 4.78 11.30 8.53
N ARG A 48 4.86 12.63 8.62
CA ARG A 48 3.87 13.40 9.37
C ARG A 48 2.56 13.42 8.59
N HIS A 49 1.51 12.93 9.21
CA HIS A 49 0.16 13.18 8.72
C HIS A 49 -0.09 14.70 8.82
N VAL A 50 -0.42 15.31 7.67
CA VAL A 50 -0.81 16.73 7.64
C VAL A 50 -2.23 16.81 8.17
N ASP A 51 -2.44 17.56 9.24
CA ASP A 51 -3.76 17.80 9.80
C ASP A 51 -4.69 18.47 8.76
N ALA A 52 -6.01 18.27 8.93
CA ALA A 52 -7.01 18.71 7.97
C ALA A 52 -6.92 20.22 7.65
N ASP A 53 -6.42 21.02 8.59
CA ASP A 53 -6.32 22.49 8.50
C ASP A 53 -4.96 22.99 7.99
N GLU A 54 -3.96 22.10 7.82
CA GLU A 54 -2.62 22.50 7.34
C GLU A 54 -2.52 22.38 5.81
N ALA A 55 -1.91 23.39 5.16
CA ALA A 55 -1.67 23.35 3.72
C ALA A 55 -0.64 22.25 3.40
N PRO A 56 -0.91 21.34 2.45
CA PRO A 56 0.00 20.25 2.10
C PRO A 56 1.29 20.81 1.48
N LYS A 57 2.44 20.43 2.04
CA LYS A 57 3.77 20.86 1.56
C LYS A 57 4.21 20.12 0.29
N ALA A 58 3.49 19.06 -0.10
CA ALA A 58 3.74 18.33 -1.36
C ALA A 58 2.43 17.76 -1.92
N PRO A 59 2.33 17.58 -3.27
CA PRO A 59 1.20 16.89 -3.89
C PRO A 59 1.03 15.47 -3.35
N GLY A 60 -0.23 15.06 -3.08
CA GLY A 60 -0.54 13.71 -2.59
C GLY A 60 -0.42 13.52 -1.07
N MET A 61 -0.19 14.58 -0.29
CA MET A 61 -0.17 14.48 1.18
C MET A 61 -1.57 14.50 1.81
N LYS A 62 -2.54 15.21 1.21
CA LYS A 62 -3.83 15.55 1.85
C LYS A 62 -5.06 14.80 1.34
N TYR A 63 -5.03 14.23 0.14
CA TYR A 63 -6.24 13.63 -0.44
C TYR A 63 -6.16 12.11 -0.52
N ARG A 64 -7.33 11.44 -0.40
CA ARG A 64 -7.53 10.05 -0.81
C ARG A 64 -7.34 9.97 -2.33
N HIS A 65 -6.10 10.03 -2.79
CA HIS A 65 -5.78 9.70 -4.16
C HIS A 65 -5.90 8.19 -4.33
N TYR A 66 -6.73 7.76 -5.28
CA TYR A 66 -6.92 6.35 -5.62
C TYR A 66 -7.65 5.51 -4.55
N ALA A 67 -8.50 6.13 -3.71
CA ALA A 67 -9.39 5.34 -2.87
C ALA A 67 -10.37 4.57 -3.79
N PRO A 68 -10.38 3.25 -3.74
CA PRO A 68 -11.35 2.45 -4.47
C PRO A 68 -12.75 2.66 -3.90
N ASP A 69 -13.77 2.30 -4.67
CA ASP A 69 -15.15 2.28 -4.21
C ASP A 69 -15.45 1.13 -3.22
N LYS A 70 -14.45 0.28 -2.99
CA LYS A 70 -14.51 -0.90 -2.12
C LYS A 70 -14.01 -0.59 -0.70
N ASP A 71 -14.49 -1.36 0.27
CA ASP A 71 -13.95 -1.34 1.62
C ASP A 71 -12.60 -2.08 1.63
N VAL A 72 -11.50 -1.35 1.75
CA VAL A 72 -10.14 -1.91 1.72
C VAL A 72 -9.57 -1.98 3.13
N TYR A 73 -9.05 -3.15 3.49
CA TYR A 73 -8.39 -3.40 4.78
C TYR A 73 -6.97 -3.91 4.57
N MET A 74 -6.05 -3.34 5.32
CA MET A 74 -4.67 -3.81 5.40
C MET A 74 -4.59 -5.08 6.25
N VAL A 75 -3.79 -6.05 5.82
CA VAL A 75 -3.56 -7.30 6.55
C VAL A 75 -2.08 -7.43 6.85
N ALA A 76 -1.75 -7.51 8.14
CA ALA A 76 -0.37 -7.78 8.57
C ALA A 76 0.03 -9.24 8.22
N PRO A 77 1.32 -9.53 8.00
CA PRO A 77 1.76 -10.87 7.61
C PRO A 77 1.28 -11.98 8.54
N GLU A 78 1.21 -11.72 9.83
CA GLU A 78 0.76 -12.65 10.87
C GLU A 78 -0.74 -12.92 10.87
N ASP A 79 -1.55 -12.01 10.34
CA ASP A 79 -3.02 -12.07 10.43
C ASP A 79 -3.66 -12.84 9.26
N TRP A 80 -2.89 -13.23 8.24
CA TRP A 80 -3.44 -13.80 7.00
C TRP A 80 -4.23 -15.10 7.20
N THR A 81 -3.82 -15.95 8.13
CA THR A 81 -4.57 -17.18 8.40
C THR A 81 -5.99 -16.87 8.89
N GLN A 82 -6.14 -15.93 9.81
CA GLN A 82 -7.45 -15.54 10.33
C GLN A 82 -8.25 -14.72 9.30
N ALA A 83 -7.59 -13.84 8.57
CA ALA A 83 -8.19 -13.05 7.50
C ALA A 83 -8.80 -13.93 6.40
N ILE A 84 -8.14 -15.02 6.00
CA ILE A 84 -8.65 -15.97 5.01
C ILE A 84 -9.84 -16.75 5.56
N ILE A 85 -9.76 -17.22 6.82
CA ILE A 85 -10.89 -17.90 7.47
C ILE A 85 -12.10 -16.97 7.53
N TRP A 86 -11.90 -15.71 7.94
CA TRP A 86 -12.95 -14.70 7.94
C TRP A 86 -13.55 -14.50 6.55
N ALA A 87 -12.70 -14.32 5.53
CA ALA A 87 -13.14 -14.13 4.15
C ALA A 87 -13.96 -15.30 3.60
N GLN A 88 -13.58 -16.53 3.94
CA GLN A 88 -14.32 -17.73 3.54
C GLN A 88 -15.70 -17.86 4.22
N GLY A 89 -15.89 -17.22 5.36
CA GLY A 89 -17.17 -17.18 6.08
C GLY A 89 -18.15 -16.13 5.56
N GLN A 90 -17.73 -15.24 4.64
CA GLN A 90 -18.59 -14.18 4.13
C GLN A 90 -19.56 -14.71 3.07
N LEU A 91 -20.74 -14.08 2.99
CA LEU A 91 -21.76 -14.40 1.96
C LEU A 91 -21.35 -13.88 0.59
N GLU A 92 -20.71 -12.72 0.55
CA GLU A 92 -20.20 -12.10 -0.67
C GLU A 92 -18.71 -12.43 -0.83
N PRO A 93 -18.21 -12.59 -2.06
CA PRO A 93 -16.79 -12.81 -2.31
C PRO A 93 -15.94 -11.67 -1.76
N VAL A 94 -14.83 -12.01 -1.12
CA VAL A 94 -13.82 -11.06 -0.63
C VAL A 94 -12.62 -11.08 -1.56
N GLY A 95 -12.22 -9.91 -2.05
CA GLY A 95 -11.01 -9.76 -2.86
C GLY A 95 -9.76 -9.92 -1.98
N LEU A 96 -8.80 -10.70 -2.43
CA LEU A 96 -7.56 -10.96 -1.72
C LEU A 96 -6.36 -10.50 -2.58
N MET A 97 -5.61 -9.53 -2.10
CA MET A 97 -4.39 -9.05 -2.75
C MET A 97 -3.18 -9.47 -1.92
N LEU A 98 -2.44 -10.49 -2.38
CA LEU A 98 -1.37 -11.13 -1.61
C LEU A 98 -0.06 -11.20 -2.39
N THR A 99 1.05 -11.39 -1.66
CA THR A 99 2.32 -11.78 -2.28
C THR A 99 2.26 -13.22 -2.79
N ASN A 100 3.15 -13.58 -3.71
CA ASN A 100 3.23 -14.94 -4.24
C ASN A 100 3.49 -15.97 -3.13
N ASP A 101 4.33 -15.65 -2.16
CA ASP A 101 4.61 -16.54 -1.01
C ASP A 101 3.35 -16.83 -0.20
N LEU A 102 2.53 -15.81 0.09
CA LEU A 102 1.26 -15.98 0.79
C LEU A 102 0.25 -16.79 -0.04
N ILE A 103 0.19 -16.56 -1.36
CA ILE A 103 -0.68 -17.33 -2.26
C ILE A 103 -0.30 -18.82 -2.23
N ILE A 104 1.00 -19.13 -2.26
CA ILE A 104 1.52 -20.51 -2.19
C ILE A 104 1.25 -21.10 -0.81
N GLN A 105 1.61 -20.38 0.25
CA GLN A 105 1.46 -20.81 1.64
C GLN A 105 0.01 -21.21 1.96
N HIS A 106 -0.95 -20.45 1.49
CA HIS A 106 -2.37 -20.65 1.75
C HIS A 106 -3.11 -21.40 0.64
N GLN A 107 -2.39 -21.91 -0.37
CA GLN A 107 -2.94 -22.70 -1.49
C GLN A 107 -4.05 -21.97 -2.28
N LEU A 108 -3.90 -20.67 -2.50
CA LEU A 108 -4.90 -19.80 -3.13
C LEU A 108 -4.68 -19.64 -4.64
N ALA A 109 -3.73 -20.34 -5.23
CA ALA A 109 -3.40 -20.22 -6.64
C ALA A 109 -4.59 -20.58 -7.55
N GLY A 110 -4.90 -19.72 -8.52
CA GLY A 110 -5.98 -19.94 -9.49
C GLY A 110 -7.39 -19.62 -8.98
N MET A 111 -7.53 -19.07 -7.78
CA MET A 111 -8.84 -18.61 -7.29
C MET A 111 -9.23 -17.26 -7.91
N ASP A 112 -10.50 -17.09 -8.28
CA ASP A 112 -11.02 -15.93 -9.02
C ASP A 112 -10.91 -14.59 -8.29
N PHE A 113 -10.85 -14.62 -6.96
CA PHE A 113 -10.81 -13.42 -6.10
C PHE A 113 -9.41 -13.15 -5.53
N VAL A 114 -8.38 -13.73 -6.15
CA VAL A 114 -7.00 -13.58 -5.73
C VAL A 114 -6.21 -12.78 -6.75
N TRP A 115 -5.58 -11.70 -6.31
CA TRP A 115 -4.69 -10.87 -7.10
C TRP A 115 -3.26 -10.95 -6.55
N SER A 116 -2.30 -11.32 -7.39
CA SER A 116 -0.89 -11.37 -6.99
C SER A 116 -0.26 -9.97 -6.99
N LEU A 117 0.29 -9.59 -5.86
CA LEU A 117 1.14 -8.40 -5.70
C LEU A 117 2.61 -8.67 -6.13
N GLY A 118 2.96 -9.93 -6.46
CA GLY A 118 4.34 -10.32 -6.77
C GLY A 118 5.12 -10.72 -5.52
N ASP A 119 6.46 -10.59 -5.57
CA ASP A 119 7.34 -11.23 -4.60
C ASP A 119 7.89 -10.27 -3.52
N ASN A 120 7.79 -8.96 -3.74
CA ASN A 120 8.40 -7.95 -2.87
C ASN A 120 7.68 -6.59 -2.96
N GLY A 121 8.13 -5.62 -2.17
CA GLY A 121 7.54 -4.28 -2.11
C GLY A 121 7.55 -3.53 -3.45
N ASP A 122 8.56 -3.71 -4.30
CA ASP A 122 8.62 -3.08 -5.62
C ASP A 122 7.53 -3.61 -6.56
N THR A 123 7.38 -4.93 -6.62
CA THR A 123 6.34 -5.58 -7.43
C THR A 123 4.95 -5.27 -6.89
N ALA A 124 4.80 -5.25 -5.57
CA ALA A 124 3.55 -4.88 -4.92
C ALA A 124 3.16 -3.42 -5.22
N ALA A 125 4.12 -2.49 -5.17
CA ALA A 125 3.90 -1.10 -5.51
C ALA A 125 3.44 -0.93 -6.97
N ALA A 126 4.04 -1.66 -7.91
CA ALA A 126 3.66 -1.64 -9.32
C ALA A 126 2.27 -2.21 -9.59
N LYS A 127 1.82 -3.17 -8.77
CA LYS A 127 0.55 -3.90 -8.98
C LYS A 127 -0.61 -3.42 -8.11
N LEU A 128 -0.36 -2.60 -7.07
CA LEU A 128 -1.36 -2.17 -6.10
C LEU A 128 -2.59 -1.54 -6.78
N PHE A 129 -2.37 -0.46 -7.53
CA PHE A 129 -3.49 0.28 -8.13
C PHE A 129 -4.19 -0.49 -9.26
N ALA A 130 -3.47 -1.34 -9.97
CA ALA A 130 -4.08 -2.22 -10.97
C ALA A 130 -5.00 -3.25 -10.31
N GLY A 131 -4.59 -3.84 -9.17
CA GLY A 131 -5.39 -4.77 -8.40
C GLY A 131 -6.63 -4.11 -7.76
N LEU A 132 -6.47 -2.91 -7.19
CA LEU A 132 -7.61 -2.17 -6.64
C LEU A 132 -8.64 -1.87 -7.72
N ARG A 133 -8.23 -1.37 -8.90
CA ARG A 133 -9.14 -1.15 -10.04
C ARG A 133 -9.79 -2.44 -10.55
N TYR A 134 -9.05 -3.55 -10.59
CA TYR A 134 -9.62 -4.85 -10.95
C TYR A 134 -10.80 -5.22 -10.04
N PHE A 135 -10.67 -4.99 -8.74
CA PHE A 135 -11.77 -5.25 -7.80
C PHE A 135 -12.85 -4.18 -7.84
N ASP A 136 -12.57 -2.92 -8.18
CA ASP A 136 -13.60 -1.90 -8.39
C ASP A 136 -14.59 -2.28 -9.50
N ASP A 137 -14.10 -2.92 -10.56
CA ASP A 137 -14.92 -3.41 -11.66
C ASP A 137 -15.77 -4.65 -11.29
N ARG A 138 -15.47 -5.32 -10.16
CA ARG A 138 -16.18 -6.51 -9.67
C ARG A 138 -17.35 -6.12 -8.77
N LYS A 139 -18.58 -6.16 -9.33
CA LYS A 139 -19.80 -5.80 -8.58
C LYS A 139 -20.15 -6.76 -7.47
N ASP A 140 -19.67 -7.98 -7.54
CA ASP A 140 -19.85 -9.05 -6.58
C ASP A 140 -18.86 -8.98 -5.39
N VAL A 141 -17.83 -8.12 -5.46
CA VAL A 141 -16.87 -7.89 -4.39
C VAL A 141 -17.18 -6.57 -3.71
N ARG A 142 -17.32 -6.57 -2.40
CA ARG A 142 -17.46 -5.35 -1.59
C ARG A 142 -16.20 -5.05 -0.80
N THR A 143 -15.58 -6.07 -0.24
CA THR A 143 -14.43 -5.96 0.66
C THR A 143 -13.17 -6.50 -0.03
N VAL A 144 -12.05 -5.80 0.13
CA VAL A 144 -10.74 -6.22 -0.38
C VAL A 144 -9.72 -6.23 0.75
N LEU A 145 -9.08 -7.36 0.97
CA LEU A 145 -8.00 -7.54 1.92
C LEU A 145 -6.66 -7.45 1.19
N VAL A 146 -5.77 -6.59 1.65
CA VAL A 146 -4.50 -6.29 0.95
C VAL A 146 -3.32 -6.49 1.89
N ALA A 147 -2.32 -7.25 1.43
CA ALA A 147 -1.12 -7.52 2.21
C ALA A 147 -0.34 -6.23 2.48
N ALA A 148 -0.16 -5.90 3.75
CA ALA A 148 0.85 -4.95 4.19
C ALA A 148 2.24 -5.60 4.12
N MET A 149 3.26 -4.81 3.75
CA MET A 149 4.64 -5.27 3.76
C MET A 149 5.30 -4.96 5.10
N PRO A 150 6.35 -5.71 5.48
CA PRO A 150 7.14 -5.38 6.65
C PRO A 150 7.55 -3.89 6.66
N SER A 151 7.56 -3.29 7.86
CA SER A 151 7.88 -1.86 8.02
C SER A 151 9.38 -1.63 7.86
N THR A 152 9.82 -1.53 6.61
CA THR A 152 11.21 -1.21 6.24
C THR A 152 11.23 0.03 5.34
N PRO A 153 12.38 0.74 5.23
CA PRO A 153 12.49 1.90 4.36
C PRO A 153 12.11 1.61 2.89
N GLU A 154 12.45 0.41 2.38
CA GLU A 154 12.17 -0.01 1.02
C GLU A 154 10.68 -0.18 0.76
N ASN A 155 9.92 -0.62 1.77
CA ASN A 155 8.48 -0.86 1.69
C ASN A 155 7.64 0.39 2.03
N SER A 156 8.28 1.46 2.49
CA SER A 156 7.59 2.64 3.03
C SER A 156 6.69 3.31 1.98
N ALA A 157 7.13 3.37 0.72
CA ALA A 157 6.33 3.91 -0.36
C ALA A 157 5.06 3.09 -0.63
N TYR A 158 5.18 1.76 -0.67
CA TYR A 158 4.05 0.84 -0.83
C TYR A 158 3.07 0.97 0.33
N ASN A 159 3.55 0.82 1.58
CA ASN A 159 2.70 0.88 2.76
C ASN A 159 2.01 2.24 2.91
N ASN A 160 2.67 3.34 2.54
CA ASN A 160 2.05 4.66 2.52
C ASN A 160 0.89 4.76 1.52
N ARG A 161 1.02 4.17 0.32
CA ARG A 161 -0.05 4.14 -0.70
C ARG A 161 -1.20 3.25 -0.26
N LEU A 162 -0.88 2.07 0.26
CA LEU A 162 -1.88 1.15 0.80
C LEU A 162 -2.66 1.79 1.95
N GLY A 163 -1.98 2.41 2.92
CA GLY A 163 -2.62 3.11 4.02
C GLY A 163 -3.57 4.23 3.56
N LYS A 164 -3.21 4.97 2.50
CA LYS A 164 -4.10 5.99 1.92
C LYS A 164 -5.30 5.38 1.20
N SER A 165 -5.11 4.27 0.49
CA SER A 165 -6.19 3.58 -0.23
C SER A 165 -7.18 2.93 0.72
N SER A 166 -6.70 2.35 1.84
CA SER A 166 -7.54 1.72 2.87
C SER A 166 -8.16 2.74 3.84
N GLY A 167 -7.73 4.02 3.81
CA GLY A 167 -8.12 4.99 4.83
C GLY A 167 -7.56 4.68 6.22
N GLY A 168 -6.52 3.82 6.30
CA GLY A 168 -5.88 3.39 7.54
C GLY A 168 -6.53 2.18 8.21
N HIS A 169 -7.57 1.57 7.60
CA HIS A 169 -8.27 0.42 8.17
C HIS A 169 -7.45 -0.86 8.11
N TRP A 170 -7.48 -1.61 9.21
CA TRP A 170 -6.83 -2.91 9.36
C TRP A 170 -7.85 -4.04 9.48
N VAL A 171 -7.50 -5.23 9.02
CA VAL A 171 -8.35 -6.43 9.10
C VAL A 171 -8.74 -6.77 10.55
N THR A 172 -7.94 -6.40 11.53
CA THR A 172 -8.25 -6.59 12.94
C THR A 172 -9.58 -5.95 13.37
N GLU A 173 -10.03 -4.92 12.65
CA GLU A 173 -11.35 -4.30 12.86
C GLU A 173 -12.49 -5.27 12.47
N LEU A 174 -12.27 -6.12 11.46
CA LEU A 174 -13.23 -7.14 11.02
C LEU A 174 -13.16 -8.43 11.83
N LEU A 175 -12.00 -8.71 12.43
CA LEU A 175 -11.78 -9.93 13.23
C LEU A 175 -12.24 -9.79 14.68
N ALA A 176 -12.53 -8.56 15.12
CA ALA A 176 -12.97 -8.26 16.49
C ALA A 176 -14.48 -8.47 16.70
N ASP A 177 -15.27 -8.58 15.62
CA ASP A 177 -16.71 -8.83 15.61
C ASP A 177 -17.01 -10.32 15.49
#